data_305fd721a7c500224da8fd6fd7faf03c
#
_entry.id   305fd721a7c500224da8fd6fd7faf03c
#
_cell.length_a   1.000
_cell.length_b   1.000
_cell.length_c   1.000
_cell.angle_alpha   90.00
_cell.angle_beta   90.00
_cell.angle_gamma   90.00
#
_symmetry.space_group_name_H-M   'P 1'
#
loop_
_entity.id
_entity.type
_entity.pdbx_description
1 polymer ?
#
loop_
_entity_poly.entity_id
_entity_poly.type
_entity_poly.pdbx_seq_one_letter_code
_entity_poly.pdbx_strand_id
1 'polypeptide(L)'
;MWLVSVLVLVPVFYVLSGRQLPIVANEQLEIFFPRDAVPSEQLVALGCIAGVFLASSPLHKIARYLPTVVHELGHAFTAGILGGRPKNITISLDTSGLAKYEPPLNWGRLRSTLVSLAGYPASSIAALAAVKITQDGHPQAWFAFAIGTLAISIVLLIRNIWGFIWTAAVVAASYFGAPYIPLEMIGAVVSGVAGYLAVEAYRHSYLQWLIIRKFPGSGADAEKVARSWRMNGPFVGFLHLLSVSAISAYSVYLAVNPYWSEIQDWVQEFIKVN
;
A
#
# COMPACT_ATOMS: atom_id res chain seq x y z
N MET A 1 10.63 18.70 0.69
CA MET A 1 9.89 18.04 1.79
C MET A 1 8.38 18.29 1.75
N TRP A 2 7.91 19.51 1.57
CA TRP A 2 6.46 19.84 1.51
C TRP A 2 5.70 19.11 0.40
N LEU A 3 6.25 19.01 -0.80
CA LEU A 3 5.61 18.34 -1.94
C LEU A 3 5.33 16.84 -1.67
N VAL A 4 6.25 16.15 -1.01
CA VAL A 4 6.09 14.72 -0.69
C VAL A 4 5.01 14.52 0.39
N SER A 5 4.94 15.42 1.38
CA SER A 5 3.89 15.38 2.41
C SER A 5 2.50 15.65 1.81
N VAL A 6 2.39 16.58 0.88
CA VAL A 6 1.13 16.89 0.18
C VAL A 6 0.70 15.71 -0.68
N LEU A 7 1.62 15.07 -1.40
CA LEU A 7 1.32 13.92 -2.27
C LEU A 7 0.84 12.67 -1.50
N VAL A 8 1.25 12.51 -0.24
CA VAL A 8 0.77 11.39 0.60
C VAL A 8 -0.46 11.77 1.40
N LEU A 9 -0.53 13.01 1.93
CA LEU A 9 -1.65 13.44 2.75
C LEU A 9 -2.95 13.60 1.95
N VAL A 10 -2.86 13.99 0.67
CA VAL A 10 -4.04 14.18 -0.17
C VAL A 10 -4.86 12.89 -0.34
N PRO A 11 -4.28 11.73 -0.74
CA PRO A 11 -5.03 10.49 -0.81
C PRO A 11 -5.53 10.00 0.55
N VAL A 12 -4.71 10.13 1.61
CA VAL A 12 -5.10 9.73 2.97
C VAL A 12 -6.24 10.59 3.50
N PHE A 13 -6.18 11.91 3.30
CA PHE A 13 -7.24 12.82 3.71
C PHE A 13 -8.52 12.59 2.90
N TYR A 14 -8.42 12.32 1.62
CA TYR A 14 -9.51 11.95 0.74
C TYR A 14 -10.25 10.69 1.23
N VAL A 15 -9.48 9.64 1.55
CA VAL A 15 -10.03 8.38 2.07
C VAL A 15 -10.67 8.55 3.45
N LEU A 16 -10.04 9.32 4.35
CA LEU A 16 -10.50 9.46 5.73
C LEU A 16 -11.66 10.45 5.89
N SER A 17 -11.79 11.45 5.01
CA SER A 17 -12.82 12.47 5.17
C SER A 17 -14.19 12.06 4.66
N GLY A 18 -14.29 11.01 3.86
CA GLY A 18 -15.56 10.63 3.19
C GLY A 18 -16.14 11.76 2.32
N ARG A 19 -15.40 12.84 2.14
CA ARG A 19 -15.80 14.00 1.37
C ARG A 19 -15.23 13.91 -0.03
N GLN A 20 -16.00 14.33 -1.01
CA GLN A 20 -15.46 14.62 -2.34
C GLN A 20 -14.33 15.63 -2.20
N LEU A 21 -13.22 15.42 -2.90
CA LEU A 21 -12.16 16.43 -3.00
C LEU A 21 -12.79 17.79 -3.32
N PRO A 22 -12.28 18.90 -2.74
CA PRO A 22 -12.75 20.22 -3.13
C PRO A 22 -12.80 20.33 -4.65
N ILE A 23 -13.86 20.95 -5.18
CA ILE A 23 -14.14 21.11 -6.62
C ILE A 23 -12.90 21.47 -7.45
N VAL A 24 -12.02 22.29 -6.89
CA VAL A 24 -10.74 22.70 -7.51
C VAL A 24 -9.79 21.51 -7.77
N ALA A 25 -9.78 20.50 -6.89
CA ALA A 25 -8.93 19.33 -7.09
C ALA A 25 -9.53 18.36 -8.12
N ASN A 26 -10.85 18.28 -8.25
CA ASN A 26 -11.51 17.48 -9.28
C ASN A 26 -11.28 18.07 -10.67
N GLU A 27 -11.44 19.40 -10.85
CA GLU A 27 -11.17 20.05 -12.14
C GLU A 27 -9.71 19.92 -12.57
N GLN A 28 -8.76 20.03 -11.65
CA GLN A 28 -7.34 19.83 -11.96
C GLN A 28 -7.01 18.37 -12.27
N LEU A 29 -7.62 17.41 -11.57
CA LEU A 29 -7.46 16.00 -11.90
C LEU A 29 -8.08 15.67 -13.25
N GLU A 30 -9.21 16.25 -13.61
CA GLU A 30 -9.86 16.06 -14.92
C GLU A 30 -9.04 16.64 -16.09
N ILE A 31 -8.25 17.70 -15.86
CA ILE A 31 -7.32 18.24 -16.88
C ILE A 31 -6.17 17.26 -17.16
N PHE A 32 -5.61 16.65 -16.12
CA PHE A 32 -4.46 15.75 -16.26
C PHE A 32 -4.85 14.28 -16.44
N PHE A 33 -6.02 13.88 -15.92
CA PHE A 33 -6.53 12.53 -15.92
C PHE A 33 -8.04 12.56 -16.17
N PRO A 34 -8.47 12.78 -17.43
CA PRO A 34 -9.88 12.83 -17.78
C PRO A 34 -10.60 11.52 -17.40
N ARG A 35 -11.87 11.63 -17.03
CA ARG A 35 -12.73 10.47 -16.68
C ARG A 35 -13.11 9.62 -17.90
N ASP A 36 -12.27 9.55 -18.90
CA ASP A 36 -12.61 8.98 -20.21
C ASP A 36 -12.88 7.47 -20.20
N ALA A 37 -12.56 6.77 -19.14
CA ALA A 37 -12.93 5.38 -18.95
C ALA A 37 -13.16 5.07 -17.47
N VAL A 38 -14.38 5.19 -17.00
CA VAL A 38 -14.77 4.55 -15.73
C VAL A 38 -14.55 3.06 -15.94
N PRO A 39 -13.60 2.44 -15.22
CA PRO A 39 -13.35 1.01 -15.39
C PRO A 39 -14.64 0.27 -15.02
N SER A 40 -15.01 -0.73 -15.83
CA SER A 40 -16.15 -1.56 -15.45
C SER A 40 -15.86 -2.13 -14.07
N GLU A 41 -16.84 -2.08 -13.20
CA GLU A 41 -16.72 -2.58 -11.84
C GLU A 41 -16.29 -4.07 -11.88
N GLN A 42 -16.71 -4.88 -12.88
CA GLN A 42 -16.26 -6.26 -13.12
C GLN A 42 -14.75 -6.36 -13.26
N LEU A 43 -14.15 -5.49 -14.08
CA LEU A 43 -12.70 -5.46 -14.26
C LEU A 43 -11.98 -5.05 -12.97
N VAL A 44 -12.56 -4.15 -12.18
CA VAL A 44 -12.03 -3.77 -10.85
C VAL A 44 -12.04 -4.96 -9.90
N ALA A 45 -13.17 -5.68 -9.81
CA ALA A 45 -13.31 -6.86 -8.97
C ALA A 45 -12.38 -8.00 -9.43
N LEU A 46 -12.35 -8.31 -10.72
CA LEU A 46 -11.48 -9.35 -11.29
C LEU A 46 -9.99 -8.99 -11.07
N GLY A 47 -9.62 -7.74 -11.28
CA GLY A 47 -8.27 -7.26 -11.01
C GLY A 47 -7.87 -7.48 -9.55
N CYS A 48 -8.72 -7.07 -8.61
CA CYS A 48 -8.48 -7.25 -7.17
C CYS A 48 -8.31 -8.74 -6.82
N ILE A 49 -9.21 -9.60 -7.30
CA ILE A 49 -9.14 -11.05 -7.10
C ILE A 49 -7.84 -11.62 -7.68
N ALA A 50 -7.45 -11.22 -8.89
CA ALA A 50 -6.20 -11.64 -9.50
C ALA A 50 -4.99 -11.23 -8.64
N GLY A 51 -4.99 -10.02 -8.06
CA GLY A 51 -3.97 -9.56 -7.13
C GLY A 51 -3.89 -10.40 -5.86
N VAL A 52 -5.02 -10.78 -5.29
CA VAL A 52 -5.09 -11.72 -4.14
C VAL A 52 -4.46 -13.07 -4.50
N PHE A 53 -4.78 -13.63 -5.67
CA PHE A 53 -4.19 -14.89 -6.14
C PHE A 53 -2.69 -14.77 -6.44
N LEU A 54 -2.22 -13.62 -6.90
CA LEU A 54 -0.80 -13.36 -7.14
C LEU A 54 0.03 -13.63 -5.87
N ALA A 55 -0.48 -13.32 -4.69
CA ALA A 55 0.19 -13.58 -3.41
C ALA A 55 0.46 -15.07 -3.15
N SER A 56 -0.26 -15.98 -3.82
CA SER A 56 -0.06 -17.43 -3.72
C SER A 56 0.64 -18.03 -4.94
N SER A 57 0.99 -17.22 -5.93
CA SER A 57 1.63 -17.65 -7.18
C SER A 57 3.16 -17.68 -7.07
N PRO A 58 3.88 -18.38 -7.97
CA PRO A 58 5.34 -18.31 -8.06
C PRO A 58 5.86 -16.88 -8.31
N LEU A 59 5.10 -16.03 -8.97
CA LEU A 59 5.43 -14.62 -9.25
C LEU A 59 5.51 -13.78 -7.98
N HIS A 60 4.89 -14.23 -6.88
CA HIS A 60 5.01 -13.60 -5.58
C HIS A 60 6.46 -13.37 -5.16
N LYS A 61 7.39 -14.28 -5.51
CA LYS A 61 8.82 -14.13 -5.17
C LYS A 61 9.44 -12.84 -5.70
N ILE A 62 8.93 -12.32 -6.82
CA ILE A 62 9.37 -11.07 -7.42
C ILE A 62 8.48 -9.91 -6.95
N ALA A 63 7.16 -10.13 -6.89
CA ALA A 63 6.20 -9.10 -6.53
C ALA A 63 6.35 -8.61 -5.07
N ARG A 64 6.83 -9.47 -4.16
CA ARG A 64 6.95 -9.17 -2.71
C ARG A 64 7.91 -8.01 -2.37
N TYR A 65 8.75 -7.55 -3.30
CA TYR A 65 9.55 -6.34 -3.10
C TYR A 65 8.67 -5.08 -3.06
N LEU A 66 7.55 -5.05 -3.78
CA LEU A 66 6.65 -3.89 -3.80
C LEU A 66 6.07 -3.58 -2.40
N PRO A 67 5.43 -4.53 -1.69
CA PRO A 67 4.97 -4.26 -0.33
C PRO A 67 6.10 -3.92 0.64
N THR A 68 7.32 -4.44 0.44
CA THR A 68 8.48 -4.03 1.24
C THR A 68 8.84 -2.56 1.00
N VAL A 69 8.93 -2.12 -0.26
CA VAL A 69 9.18 -0.70 -0.56
C VAL A 69 8.09 0.19 0.02
N VAL A 70 6.81 -0.18 -0.12
CA VAL A 70 5.68 0.59 0.43
C VAL A 70 5.73 0.63 1.95
N HIS A 71 6.10 -0.46 2.61
CA HIS A 71 6.30 -0.54 4.07
C HIS A 71 7.39 0.45 4.53
N GLU A 72 8.56 0.42 3.91
CA GLU A 72 9.66 1.31 4.28
C GLU A 72 9.34 2.78 3.98
N LEU A 73 8.62 3.04 2.89
CA LEU A 73 8.08 4.38 2.60
C LEU A 73 7.10 4.83 3.67
N GLY A 74 6.28 3.93 4.22
CA GLY A 74 5.39 4.22 5.35
C GLY A 74 6.14 4.77 6.56
N HIS A 75 7.24 4.15 6.96
CA HIS A 75 8.11 4.64 8.03
C HIS A 75 8.75 5.99 7.68
N ALA A 76 9.32 6.10 6.48
CA ALA A 76 10.01 7.31 6.04
C ALA A 76 9.06 8.52 5.93
N PHE A 77 7.89 8.33 5.36
CA PHE A 77 6.88 9.40 5.24
C PHE A 77 6.34 9.84 6.60
N THR A 78 5.98 8.87 7.44
CA THR A 78 5.48 9.19 8.78
C THR A 78 6.55 9.91 9.60
N ALA A 79 7.81 9.51 9.50
CA ALA A 79 8.91 10.22 10.13
C ALA A 79 9.01 11.66 9.61
N GLY A 80 8.92 11.86 8.28
CA GLY A 80 8.97 13.19 7.66
C GLY A 80 7.82 14.10 8.08
N ILE A 81 6.59 13.58 8.10
CA ILE A 81 5.38 14.33 8.52
C ILE A 81 5.50 14.77 9.98
N LEU A 82 6.03 13.91 10.84
CA LEU A 82 6.18 14.20 12.27
C LEU A 82 7.41 15.06 12.61
N GLY A 83 8.12 15.58 11.61
CA GLY A 83 9.24 16.51 11.76
C GLY A 83 10.63 15.84 11.82
N GLY A 84 10.69 14.53 11.61
CA GLY A 84 11.96 13.81 11.43
C GLY A 84 12.56 14.03 10.04
N ARG A 85 13.78 13.54 9.84
CA ARG A 85 14.48 13.61 8.55
C ARG A 85 14.70 12.19 8.01
N PRO A 86 13.90 11.72 7.03
CA PRO A 86 14.20 10.49 6.34
C PRO A 86 15.58 10.56 5.68
N LYS A 87 16.38 9.50 5.82
CA LYS A 87 17.76 9.46 5.32
C LYS A 87 17.89 8.51 4.15
N ASN A 88 17.61 7.26 4.38
CA ASN A 88 17.70 6.25 3.33
C ASN A 88 16.76 5.07 3.59
N ILE A 89 16.47 4.39 2.49
CA ILE A 89 15.79 3.10 2.46
C ILE A 89 16.74 2.11 1.78
N THR A 90 16.91 0.94 2.36
CA THR A 90 17.63 -0.18 1.77
C THR A 90 16.69 -1.38 1.63
N ILE A 91 16.75 -2.06 0.49
CA ILE A 91 15.95 -3.27 0.19
C ILE A 91 16.93 -4.39 -0.13
N SER A 92 16.90 -5.46 0.65
CA SER A 92 17.81 -6.60 0.52
C SER A 92 17.28 -7.65 -0.46
N LEU A 93 18.17 -8.55 -0.92
CA LEU A 93 17.80 -9.66 -1.82
C LEU A 93 16.78 -10.63 -1.19
N ASP A 94 16.79 -10.80 0.12
CA ASP A 94 15.82 -11.60 0.86
C ASP A 94 14.48 -10.89 1.06
N THR A 95 14.31 -9.72 0.43
CA THR A 95 13.16 -8.82 0.54
C THR A 95 12.96 -8.15 1.89
N SER A 96 13.93 -8.22 2.80
CA SER A 96 13.93 -7.37 3.99
C SER A 96 14.21 -5.92 3.60
N GLY A 97 13.60 -4.99 4.33
CA GLY A 97 13.78 -3.56 4.17
C GLY A 97 14.26 -2.88 5.43
N LEU A 98 14.82 -1.68 5.28
CA LEU A 98 15.19 -0.83 6.40
C LEU A 98 15.10 0.64 6.00
N ALA A 99 14.18 1.37 6.61
CA ALA A 99 14.12 2.83 6.56
C ALA A 99 14.87 3.44 7.73
N LYS A 100 15.84 4.32 7.42
CA LYS A 100 16.57 5.11 8.43
C LYS A 100 16.07 6.54 8.42
N TYR A 101 15.88 7.10 9.61
CA TYR A 101 15.50 8.49 9.80
C TYR A 101 16.17 9.07 11.04
N GLU A 102 16.33 10.39 11.08
CA GLU A 102 16.83 11.14 12.25
C GLU A 102 15.65 11.80 12.94
N PRO A 103 15.34 11.43 14.19
CA PRO A 103 14.33 12.12 14.98
C PRO A 103 14.85 13.48 15.46
N PRO A 104 13.99 14.50 15.62
CA PRO A 104 14.35 15.74 16.30
C PRO A 104 14.67 15.48 17.78
N LEU A 105 15.40 16.40 18.42
CA LEU A 105 15.82 16.29 19.83
C LEU A 105 14.67 16.05 20.82
N ASN A 106 13.49 16.62 20.54
CA ASN A 106 12.29 16.52 21.38
C ASN A 106 11.26 15.49 20.84
N TRP A 107 11.74 14.37 20.31
CA TRP A 107 10.89 13.32 19.78
C TRP A 107 10.24 12.50 20.89
N GLY A 108 8.98 12.79 21.19
CA GLY A 108 8.22 12.05 22.20
C GLY A 108 7.89 10.61 21.79
N ARG A 109 7.54 9.77 22.79
CA ARG A 109 7.17 8.36 22.58
C ARG A 109 6.06 8.17 21.55
N LEU A 110 5.06 9.04 21.53
CA LEU A 110 3.93 8.96 20.59
C LEU A 110 4.41 9.04 19.13
N ARG A 111 5.30 9.97 18.81
CA ARG A 111 5.84 10.09 17.44
C ARG A 111 6.64 8.87 17.04
N SER A 112 7.49 8.35 17.92
CA SER A 112 8.22 7.09 17.68
C SER A 112 7.26 5.92 17.45
N THR A 113 6.17 5.84 18.22
CA THR A 113 5.12 4.82 18.05
C THR A 113 4.47 4.91 16.68
N LEU A 114 4.04 6.09 16.27
CA LEU A 114 3.39 6.30 14.96
C LEU A 114 4.32 5.90 13.82
N VAL A 115 5.59 6.28 13.88
CA VAL A 115 6.57 5.85 12.87
C VAL A 115 6.77 4.34 12.87
N SER A 116 6.94 3.73 14.05
CA SER A 116 7.15 2.28 14.12
C SER A 116 5.95 1.46 13.64
N LEU A 117 4.72 1.94 13.83
CA LEU A 117 3.52 1.24 13.38
C LEU A 117 3.12 1.56 11.93
N ALA A 118 3.79 2.49 11.25
CA ALA A 118 3.35 2.99 9.95
C ALA A 118 3.58 2.04 8.78
N GLY A 119 4.52 1.08 8.88
CA GLY A 119 4.94 0.26 7.76
C GLY A 119 3.81 -0.58 7.17
N TYR A 120 3.25 -1.51 7.91
CA TYR A 120 2.18 -2.40 7.40
C TYR A 120 0.87 -1.67 7.08
N PRO A 121 0.40 -0.72 7.91
CA PRO A 121 -0.75 0.11 7.54
C PRO A 121 -0.54 0.90 6.25
N ALA A 122 0.68 1.31 5.90
CA ALA A 122 0.95 2.01 4.65
C ALA A 122 0.53 1.18 3.43
N SER A 123 0.84 -0.12 3.41
CA SER A 123 0.43 -1.02 2.33
C SER A 123 -1.10 -1.19 2.27
N SER A 124 -1.76 -1.36 3.42
CA SER A 124 -3.23 -1.47 3.49
C SER A 124 -3.93 -0.17 3.08
N ILE A 125 -3.40 0.99 3.52
CA ILE A 125 -3.94 2.31 3.16
C ILE A 125 -3.72 2.58 1.66
N ALA A 126 -2.56 2.21 1.10
CA ALA A 126 -2.31 2.31 -0.33
C ALA A 126 -3.30 1.47 -1.14
N ALA A 127 -3.60 0.24 -0.68
CA ALA A 127 -4.62 -0.62 -1.28
C ALA A 127 -6.01 0.01 -1.23
N LEU A 128 -6.42 0.52 -0.07
CA LEU A 128 -7.71 1.18 0.12
C LEU A 128 -7.84 2.43 -0.77
N ALA A 129 -6.81 3.26 -0.81
CA ALA A 129 -6.77 4.45 -1.66
C ALA A 129 -6.86 4.09 -3.14
N ALA A 130 -6.14 3.05 -3.58
CA ALA A 130 -6.19 2.55 -4.94
C ALA A 130 -7.61 2.16 -5.37
N VAL A 131 -8.31 1.37 -4.54
CA VAL A 131 -9.69 0.95 -4.82
C VAL A 131 -10.62 2.15 -4.87
N LYS A 132 -10.57 3.03 -3.86
CA LYS A 132 -11.45 4.21 -3.79
C LYS A 132 -11.26 5.15 -4.97
N ILE A 133 -10.04 5.52 -5.29
CA ILE A 133 -9.73 6.42 -6.41
C ILE A 133 -10.13 5.77 -7.75
N THR A 134 -10.00 4.43 -7.87
CA THR A 134 -10.45 3.69 -9.05
C THR A 134 -11.97 3.72 -9.18
N GLN A 135 -12.71 3.49 -8.08
CA GLN A 135 -14.18 3.57 -8.07
C GLN A 135 -14.70 4.98 -8.36
N ASP A 136 -13.95 6.00 -7.94
CA ASP A 136 -14.26 7.41 -8.24
C ASP A 136 -13.94 7.80 -9.70
N GLY A 137 -13.44 6.85 -10.52
CA GLY A 137 -13.19 7.03 -11.95
C GLY A 137 -11.80 7.59 -12.30
N HIS A 138 -10.83 7.57 -11.37
CA HIS A 138 -9.48 8.13 -11.56
C HIS A 138 -8.34 7.12 -11.38
N PRO A 139 -8.38 5.89 -11.93
CA PRO A 139 -7.32 4.90 -11.76
C PRO A 139 -5.97 5.37 -12.29
N GLN A 140 -5.96 6.18 -13.36
CA GLN A 140 -4.74 6.74 -13.95
C GLN A 140 -4.03 7.69 -12.98
N ALA A 141 -4.80 8.49 -12.22
CA ALA A 141 -4.25 9.40 -11.23
C ALA A 141 -3.51 8.63 -10.11
N TRP A 142 -4.12 7.54 -9.62
CA TRP A 142 -3.47 6.69 -8.64
C TRP A 142 -2.24 5.99 -9.20
N PHE A 143 -2.34 5.46 -10.43
CA PHE A 143 -1.22 4.82 -11.11
C PHE A 143 -0.02 5.77 -11.27
N ALA A 144 -0.26 6.98 -11.79
CA ALA A 144 0.77 8.01 -11.95
C ALA A 144 1.36 8.46 -10.61
N PHE A 145 0.52 8.61 -9.57
CA PHE A 145 0.95 8.92 -8.22
C PHE A 145 1.88 7.83 -7.65
N ALA A 146 1.50 6.55 -7.79
CA ALA A 146 2.29 5.43 -7.30
C ALA A 146 3.66 5.36 -8.00
N ILE A 147 3.69 5.45 -9.32
CA ILE A 147 4.93 5.43 -10.11
C ILE A 147 5.80 6.66 -9.80
N GLY A 148 5.20 7.85 -9.72
CA GLY A 148 5.90 9.07 -9.33
C GLY A 148 6.52 8.97 -7.93
N THR A 149 5.80 8.38 -6.97
CA THR A 149 6.31 8.14 -5.61
C THR A 149 7.51 7.19 -5.63
N LEU A 150 7.44 6.09 -6.39
CA LEU A 150 8.56 5.17 -6.56
C LEU A 150 9.76 5.86 -7.22
N ALA A 151 9.55 6.62 -8.29
CA ALA A 151 10.61 7.36 -9.00
C ALA A 151 11.30 8.39 -8.07
N ILE A 152 10.52 9.17 -7.31
CA ILE A 152 11.06 10.11 -6.33
C ILE A 152 11.84 9.36 -5.22
N SER A 153 11.36 8.20 -4.78
CA SER A 153 12.04 7.42 -3.75
C SER A 153 13.40 6.90 -4.20
N ILE A 154 13.57 6.56 -5.48
CA ILE A 154 14.87 6.20 -6.05
C ILE A 154 15.87 7.35 -5.89
N VAL A 155 15.45 8.57 -6.21
CA VAL A 155 16.33 9.74 -6.17
C VAL A 155 16.64 10.14 -4.73
N LEU A 156 15.65 10.17 -3.86
CA LEU A 156 15.76 10.77 -2.53
C LEU A 156 16.13 9.77 -1.43
N LEU A 157 15.65 8.53 -1.49
CA LEU A 157 15.63 7.62 -0.35
C LEU A 157 16.38 6.30 -0.59
N ILE A 158 16.24 5.65 -1.74
CA ILE A 158 16.84 4.33 -1.99
C ILE A 158 18.34 4.48 -2.20
N ARG A 159 19.15 3.75 -1.38
CA ARG A 159 20.60 3.93 -1.34
C ARG A 159 21.42 2.65 -1.50
N ASN A 160 20.79 1.54 -1.88
CA ASN A 160 21.52 0.34 -2.22
C ASN A 160 21.20 -0.13 -3.66
N ILE A 161 22.17 -0.81 -4.27
CA ILE A 161 22.13 -1.20 -5.68
C ILE A 161 20.92 -2.07 -5.99
N TRP A 162 20.60 -3.04 -5.14
CA TRP A 162 19.50 -3.95 -5.39
C TRP A 162 18.13 -3.24 -5.32
N GLY A 163 17.92 -2.44 -4.27
CA GLY A 163 16.70 -1.62 -4.16
C GLY A 163 16.55 -0.67 -5.33
N PHE A 164 17.65 -0.05 -5.79
CA PHE A 164 17.66 0.80 -6.98
C PHE A 164 17.25 0.02 -8.23
N ILE A 165 17.91 -1.10 -8.53
CA ILE A 165 17.65 -1.89 -9.74
C ILE A 165 16.18 -2.35 -9.78
N TRP A 166 15.69 -2.91 -8.68
CA TRP A 166 14.32 -3.43 -8.64
C TRP A 166 13.28 -2.30 -8.80
N THR A 167 13.43 -1.21 -8.03
CA THR A 167 12.48 -0.09 -8.10
C THR A 167 12.54 0.62 -9.45
N ALA A 168 13.74 0.80 -10.01
CA ALA A 168 13.91 1.37 -11.34
C ALA A 168 13.30 0.48 -12.43
N ALA A 169 13.44 -0.85 -12.32
CA ALA A 169 12.80 -1.79 -13.24
C ALA A 169 11.27 -1.69 -13.19
N VAL A 170 10.68 -1.58 -12.00
CA VAL A 170 9.23 -1.40 -11.84
C VAL A 170 8.78 -0.07 -12.45
N VAL A 171 9.47 1.03 -12.15
CA VAL A 171 9.15 2.36 -12.71
C VAL A 171 9.27 2.33 -14.24
N ALA A 172 10.34 1.78 -14.79
CA ALA A 172 10.54 1.67 -16.22
C ALA A 172 9.48 0.78 -16.89
N ALA A 173 9.23 -0.41 -16.34
CA ALA A 173 8.19 -1.31 -16.86
C ALA A 173 6.81 -0.66 -16.85
N SER A 174 6.47 0.07 -15.79
CA SER A 174 5.21 0.81 -15.69
C SER A 174 5.15 1.97 -16.69
N TYR A 175 6.20 2.77 -16.81
CA TYR A 175 6.24 3.92 -17.72
C TYR A 175 6.18 3.50 -19.19
N PHE A 176 6.99 2.54 -19.60
CA PHE A 176 7.00 2.05 -20.97
C PHE A 176 5.84 1.11 -21.29
N GLY A 177 5.29 0.39 -20.31
CA GLY A 177 4.16 -0.50 -20.47
C GLY A 177 2.81 0.21 -20.49
N ALA A 178 2.67 1.34 -19.77
CA ALA A 178 1.41 2.06 -19.67
C ALA A 178 0.74 2.38 -21.03
N PRO A 179 1.46 2.83 -22.07
CA PRO A 179 0.84 3.12 -23.37
C PRO A 179 0.21 1.91 -24.08
N TYR A 180 0.59 0.69 -23.69
CA TYR A 180 0.06 -0.56 -24.26
C TYR A 180 -1.12 -1.13 -23.46
N ILE A 181 -1.45 -0.55 -22.31
CA ILE A 181 -2.58 -0.98 -21.50
C ILE A 181 -3.82 -0.19 -21.94
N PRO A 182 -4.89 -0.84 -22.43
CA PRO A 182 -6.15 -0.16 -22.71
C PRO A 182 -6.63 0.62 -21.48
N LEU A 183 -7.19 1.82 -21.68
CA LEU A 183 -7.60 2.71 -20.58
C LEU A 183 -8.58 2.02 -19.63
N GLU A 184 -9.52 1.24 -20.16
CA GLU A 184 -10.47 0.45 -19.39
C GLU A 184 -9.81 -0.61 -18.49
N MET A 185 -8.60 -1.09 -18.85
CA MET A 185 -7.86 -2.09 -18.08
C MET A 185 -6.99 -1.48 -16.98
N ILE A 186 -6.74 -0.17 -16.99
CA ILE A 186 -5.91 0.48 -15.96
C ILE A 186 -6.56 0.30 -14.58
N GLY A 187 -7.88 0.40 -14.49
CA GLY A 187 -8.63 0.15 -13.26
C GLY A 187 -8.41 -1.27 -12.71
N ALA A 188 -8.41 -2.27 -13.60
CA ALA A 188 -8.13 -3.66 -13.22
C ALA A 188 -6.68 -3.84 -12.71
N VAL A 189 -5.71 -3.20 -13.39
CA VAL A 189 -4.30 -3.24 -12.96
C VAL A 189 -4.11 -2.60 -11.58
N VAL A 190 -4.69 -1.41 -11.37
CA VAL A 190 -4.63 -0.69 -10.10
C VAL A 190 -5.28 -1.50 -8.97
N SER A 191 -6.45 -2.07 -9.23
CA SER A 191 -7.15 -2.93 -8.27
C SER A 191 -6.41 -4.25 -8.01
N GLY A 192 -5.72 -4.79 -9.01
CA GLY A 192 -4.85 -5.94 -8.85
C GLY A 192 -3.69 -5.66 -7.90
N VAL A 193 -3.03 -4.53 -8.07
CA VAL A 193 -2.00 -4.07 -7.12
C VAL A 193 -2.59 -3.87 -5.72
N ALA A 194 -3.80 -3.30 -5.62
CA ALA A 194 -4.48 -3.12 -4.34
C ALA A 194 -4.77 -4.44 -3.64
N GLY A 195 -5.35 -5.42 -4.33
CA GLY A 195 -5.62 -6.76 -3.78
C GLY A 195 -4.33 -7.44 -3.30
N TYR A 196 -3.26 -7.36 -4.08
CA TYR A 196 -1.96 -7.89 -3.71
C TYR A 196 -1.39 -7.20 -2.45
N LEU A 197 -1.37 -5.86 -2.39
CA LEU A 197 -0.89 -5.10 -1.24
C LEU A 197 -1.71 -5.39 0.03
N ALA A 198 -3.03 -5.54 -0.09
CA ALA A 198 -3.91 -5.86 1.03
C ALA A 198 -3.56 -7.22 1.64
N VAL A 199 -3.39 -8.26 0.81
CA VAL A 199 -3.02 -9.60 1.28
C VAL A 199 -1.62 -9.61 1.90
N GLU A 200 -0.66 -8.95 1.28
CA GLU A 200 0.71 -8.91 1.80
C GLU A 200 0.83 -8.11 3.10
N ALA A 201 0.07 -7.03 3.25
CA ALA A 201 0.01 -6.30 4.51
C ALA A 201 -0.52 -7.18 5.65
N TYR A 202 -1.62 -7.92 5.42
CA TYR A 202 -2.14 -8.91 6.37
C TYR A 202 -1.08 -9.98 6.68
N ARG A 203 -0.51 -10.59 5.67
CA ARG A 203 0.44 -11.71 5.79
C ARG A 203 1.69 -11.33 6.59
N HIS A 204 2.28 -10.17 6.28
CA HIS A 204 3.44 -9.68 6.97
C HIS A 204 3.14 -9.27 8.42
N SER A 205 2.00 -8.62 8.68
CA SER A 205 1.60 -8.29 10.06
C SER A 205 1.28 -9.53 10.89
N TYR A 206 0.71 -10.59 10.28
CA TYR A 206 0.51 -11.88 10.91
C TYR A 206 1.86 -12.56 11.26
N LEU A 207 2.80 -12.59 10.31
CA LEU A 207 4.14 -13.12 10.54
C LEU A 207 4.89 -12.34 11.62
N GLN A 208 4.78 -11.01 11.63
CA GLN A 208 5.34 -10.17 12.68
C GLN A 208 4.78 -10.58 14.06
N TRP A 209 3.47 -10.75 14.17
CA TRP A 209 2.84 -11.18 15.42
C TRP A 209 3.35 -12.55 15.89
N LEU A 210 3.50 -13.52 14.98
CA LEU A 210 4.07 -14.83 15.29
C LEU A 210 5.53 -14.73 15.76
N ILE A 211 6.34 -13.89 15.09
CA ILE A 211 7.75 -13.66 15.46
C ILE A 211 7.83 -13.08 16.88
N ILE A 212 7.03 -12.07 17.20
CA ILE A 212 7.01 -11.46 18.53
C ILE A 212 6.63 -12.48 19.62
N ARG A 213 5.70 -13.40 19.31
CA ARG A 213 5.30 -14.48 20.24
C ARG A 213 6.40 -15.50 20.49
N LYS A 214 7.14 -15.87 19.44
CA LYS A 214 8.15 -16.94 19.50
C LYS A 214 9.52 -16.43 19.93
N PHE A 215 9.85 -15.21 19.58
CA PHE A 215 11.18 -14.60 19.75
C PHE A 215 11.06 -13.20 20.37
N PRO A 216 10.80 -13.11 21.68
CA PRO A 216 10.83 -11.83 22.40
C PRO A 216 12.21 -11.17 22.22
N GLY A 217 12.24 -9.89 21.84
CA GLY A 217 13.49 -9.20 21.52
C GLY A 217 13.84 -9.16 20.03
N SER A 218 12.97 -9.67 19.14
CA SER A 218 13.15 -9.71 17.69
C SER A 218 13.41 -8.34 17.05
N GLY A 219 13.03 -7.24 17.72
CA GLY A 219 13.15 -5.88 17.16
C GLY A 219 12.07 -5.53 16.13
N ALA A 220 11.03 -6.36 16.00
CA ALA A 220 9.87 -6.08 15.16
C ALA A 220 9.18 -4.75 15.56
N ASP A 221 8.52 -4.08 14.61
CA ASP A 221 8.02 -2.72 14.82
C ASP A 221 7.01 -2.62 15.97
N ALA A 222 6.05 -3.51 16.04
CA ALA A 222 5.11 -3.56 17.15
C ALA A 222 5.78 -3.89 18.50
N GLU A 223 6.88 -4.63 18.49
CA GLU A 223 7.66 -4.90 19.69
C GLU A 223 8.46 -3.68 20.18
N LYS A 224 8.99 -2.86 19.26
CA LYS A 224 9.61 -1.57 19.61
C LYS A 224 8.62 -0.68 20.36
N VAL A 225 7.36 -0.65 19.88
CA VAL A 225 6.27 0.07 20.54
C VAL A 225 5.97 -0.52 21.92
N ALA A 226 5.78 -1.83 22.01
CA ALA A 226 5.51 -2.52 23.27
C ALA A 226 6.58 -2.22 24.33
N ARG A 227 7.85 -2.28 23.96
CA ARG A 227 8.96 -1.91 24.84
C ARG A 227 8.92 -0.46 25.30
N SER A 228 8.64 0.46 24.37
CA SER A 228 8.56 1.90 24.66
C SER A 228 7.48 2.23 25.69
N TRP A 229 6.33 1.54 25.60
CA TRP A 229 5.18 1.75 26.49
C TRP A 229 5.10 0.76 27.65
N ARG A 230 6.10 -0.14 27.82
CA ARG A 230 6.13 -1.21 28.82
C ARG A 230 4.89 -2.12 28.74
N MET A 231 4.42 -2.39 27.53
CA MET A 231 3.27 -3.24 27.24
C MET A 231 3.72 -4.65 26.83
N ASN A 232 2.78 -5.60 26.85
CA ASN A 232 3.00 -6.94 26.35
C ASN A 232 3.19 -6.93 24.82
N GLY A 233 4.33 -7.44 24.33
CA GLY A 233 4.67 -7.45 22.90
C GLY A 233 3.64 -8.18 22.03
N PRO A 234 3.29 -9.44 22.32
CA PRO A 234 2.24 -10.17 21.62
C PRO A 234 0.89 -9.46 21.58
N PHE A 235 0.51 -8.75 22.61
CA PHE A 235 -0.74 -7.99 22.65
C PHE A 235 -0.70 -6.79 21.70
N VAL A 236 0.38 -6.00 21.71
CA VAL A 236 0.55 -4.88 20.78
C VAL A 236 0.63 -5.38 19.34
N GLY A 237 1.35 -6.48 19.09
CA GLY A 237 1.41 -7.12 17.78
C GLY A 237 0.05 -7.60 17.30
N PHE A 238 -0.79 -8.13 18.20
CA PHE A 238 -2.17 -8.54 17.88
C PHE A 238 -3.06 -7.34 17.51
N LEU A 239 -3.02 -6.26 18.27
CA LEU A 239 -3.77 -5.04 17.96
C LEU A 239 -3.34 -4.45 16.62
N HIS A 240 -2.04 -4.48 16.33
CA HIS A 240 -1.51 -4.04 15.04
C HIS A 240 -1.99 -4.93 13.89
N LEU A 241 -1.93 -6.26 14.05
CA LEU A 241 -2.49 -7.21 13.09
C LEU A 241 -3.98 -6.96 12.85
N LEU A 242 -4.77 -6.77 13.90
CA LEU A 242 -6.21 -6.52 13.78
C LEU A 242 -6.51 -5.25 12.97
N SER A 243 -5.78 -4.16 13.24
CA SER A 243 -5.97 -2.91 12.50
C SER A 243 -5.60 -3.02 11.02
N VAL A 244 -4.46 -3.66 10.70
CA VAL A 244 -4.04 -3.91 9.32
C VAL A 244 -5.03 -4.82 8.60
N SER A 245 -5.47 -5.90 9.27
CA SER A 245 -6.46 -6.85 8.71
C SER A 245 -7.79 -6.17 8.38
N ALA A 246 -8.28 -5.29 9.26
CA ALA A 246 -9.53 -4.57 9.05
C ALA A 246 -9.47 -3.67 7.82
N ILE A 247 -8.37 -2.89 7.66
CA ILE A 247 -8.18 -2.02 6.49
C ILE A 247 -8.03 -2.85 5.21
N SER A 248 -7.24 -3.93 5.26
CA SER A 248 -7.01 -4.82 4.11
C SER A 248 -8.31 -5.51 3.67
N ALA A 249 -9.05 -6.08 4.61
CA ALA A 249 -10.34 -6.72 4.33
C ALA A 249 -11.36 -5.74 3.76
N TYR A 250 -11.42 -4.53 4.30
CA TYR A 250 -12.30 -3.49 3.79
C TYR A 250 -11.91 -3.04 2.38
N SER A 251 -10.62 -2.98 2.05
CA SER A 251 -10.15 -2.66 0.70
C SER A 251 -10.63 -3.69 -0.33
N VAL A 252 -10.48 -4.99 0.00
CA VAL A 252 -10.95 -6.09 -0.86
C VAL A 252 -12.47 -6.10 -0.96
N TYR A 253 -13.17 -5.92 0.16
CA TYR A 253 -14.63 -5.83 0.20
C TYR A 253 -15.15 -4.73 -0.73
N LEU A 254 -14.59 -3.53 -0.66
CA LEU A 254 -15.01 -2.43 -1.54
C LEU A 254 -14.81 -2.73 -3.02
N ALA A 255 -13.72 -3.41 -3.38
CA ALA A 255 -13.44 -3.76 -4.77
C ALA A 255 -14.40 -4.82 -5.31
N VAL A 256 -14.86 -5.75 -4.48
CA VAL A 256 -15.64 -6.94 -4.90
C VAL A 256 -17.14 -6.78 -4.66
N ASN A 257 -17.52 -6.01 -3.62
CA ASN A 257 -18.93 -5.90 -3.20
C ASN A 257 -19.93 -5.49 -4.30
N PRO A 258 -19.62 -4.56 -5.23
CA PRO A 258 -20.53 -4.20 -6.30
C PRO A 258 -20.95 -5.39 -7.19
N TYR A 259 -20.11 -6.45 -7.25
CA TYR A 259 -20.30 -7.67 -8.07
C TYR A 259 -20.60 -8.91 -7.26
N TRP A 260 -20.78 -8.80 -5.97
CA TRP A 260 -20.93 -9.98 -5.12
C TRP A 260 -22.10 -10.86 -5.55
N SER A 261 -23.21 -10.29 -5.94
CA SER A 261 -24.39 -11.03 -6.45
C SER A 261 -24.07 -11.79 -7.74
N GLU A 262 -23.42 -11.15 -8.71
CA GLU A 262 -23.05 -11.80 -9.98
C GLU A 262 -22.02 -12.92 -9.78
N ILE A 263 -21.06 -12.71 -8.87
CA ILE A 263 -20.09 -13.76 -8.52
C ILE A 263 -20.80 -14.95 -7.87
N GLN A 264 -21.76 -14.71 -6.99
CA GLN A 264 -22.55 -15.78 -6.37
C GLN A 264 -23.36 -16.56 -7.42
N ASP A 265 -23.99 -15.89 -8.34
CA ASP A 265 -24.78 -16.54 -9.40
C ASP A 265 -23.87 -17.40 -10.29
N TRP A 266 -22.72 -16.88 -10.70
CA TRP A 266 -21.72 -17.61 -11.46
C TRP A 266 -21.18 -18.84 -10.71
N VAL A 267 -20.86 -18.72 -9.42
CA VAL A 267 -20.39 -19.83 -8.57
C VAL A 267 -21.48 -20.90 -8.44
N GLN A 268 -22.74 -20.50 -8.26
CA GLN A 268 -23.86 -21.46 -8.17
C GLN A 268 -24.09 -22.19 -9.49
N GLU A 269 -23.96 -21.50 -10.62
CA GLU A 269 -24.08 -22.11 -11.95
C GLU A 269 -22.93 -23.10 -12.19
N PHE A 270 -21.70 -22.74 -11.83
CA PHE A 270 -20.54 -23.63 -11.91
C PHE A 270 -20.70 -24.90 -11.08
N ILE A 271 -21.23 -24.79 -9.85
CA ILE A 271 -21.46 -25.93 -8.96
C ILE A 271 -22.60 -26.84 -9.50
N LYS A 272 -23.59 -26.30 -10.22
CA LYS A 272 -24.69 -27.08 -10.80
C LYS A 272 -24.27 -27.88 -12.02
N VAL A 273 -23.21 -27.47 -12.69
CA VAL A 273 -22.72 -28.10 -13.95
C VAL A 273 -21.70 -29.21 -13.66
N ASN A 274 -21.07 -29.22 -12.48
CA ASN A 274 -20.12 -30.24 -12.02
C ASN A 274 -20.67 -31.05 -10.84
#